data_2f4fda3b6ea32a4c450690e868de5c16
#
_entry.id   2f4fda3b6ea32a4c450690e868de5c16
#
_cell.length_a   1.000
_cell.length_b   1.000
_cell.length_c   1.000
_cell.angle_alpha   90.00
_cell.angle_beta   90.00
_cell.angle_gamma   90.00
#
_symmetry.space_group_name_H-M   'P 1'
#
loop_
_entity.id
_entity.type
_entity.pdbx_description
1 polymer ?
#
loop_
_entity_poly.entity_id
_entity_poly.type
_entity_poly.pdbx_seq_one_letter_code
_entity_poly.pdbx_strand_id
1 'polypeptide(L)'
;MKLLLLIVRRYPQRTLLALGCLVCAGLAEGIGISSLLPVIRVATRDQASAAASNTALERGLDTALGFVGLAPTTTTLFTIVFAGIALKAGLVLLANRQVGYAVAHVATTLRLQLIEALLRTRWAYFVHKPVGAIANSVAMEAQAAADAYLHATTVWALLAQCFVFAAISCLVSWRATLGALVVGSVITVLLNRLVRASRKSGRRQTMRIRQLLARLTDTLQAVKPLKAMAREPLIAPVLEGETRRLNQALEREVMARAYLEAFQDPLMMLFLAVALYVGLGTLSMPFADVVILVFLCARIIADLAKVQKSMQRLAVKESAYWALDDLIREARGAVEVGTGTQPVRFTREIRVDHVSFAHDVAPVLSDAAMVIPAGSLTVITGPSGSGKTTLVDLIVGLLQPQAGEVRVDGVPLREIAARDWRTQIGYVPQETLMLHQSVAQNVTLGDPSVPLADVHEALRAAGASEFVAALPEGVDTIVGERGLRLSGGQRQRLALARALVRKPALLVLDEATTALDPATEREICATLRALRGAVTLVAICHHGHLIDVADLVYHVDDGRIALARGALAERRDVARG
;
A
#
# COMPACT_ATOMS: atom_id res chain seq x y z
N MET A 1 21.54 -3.32 0.21
CA MET A 1 22.19 -3.41 -1.12
C MET A 1 21.28 -3.93 -2.21
N LYS A 2 20.49 -5.00 -1.99
CA LYS A 2 19.52 -5.50 -3.01
C LYS A 2 18.51 -4.42 -3.44
N LEU A 3 17.95 -3.66 -2.49
CA LEU A 3 17.00 -2.59 -2.78
C LEU A 3 17.61 -1.46 -3.61
N LEU A 4 18.86 -1.04 -3.32
CA LEU A 4 19.58 -0.03 -4.08
C LEU A 4 19.72 -0.39 -5.57
N LEU A 5 20.07 -1.63 -5.88
CA LEU A 5 20.21 -2.12 -7.26
C LEU A 5 18.85 -2.29 -7.95
N LEU A 6 17.84 -2.77 -7.24
CA LEU A 6 16.50 -2.99 -7.76
C LEU A 6 15.84 -1.67 -8.17
N ILE A 7 16.04 -0.61 -7.39
CA ILE A 7 15.52 0.74 -7.63
C ILE A 7 16.09 1.34 -8.92
N VAL A 8 17.41 1.25 -9.12
CA VAL A 8 18.06 1.75 -10.36
C VAL A 8 17.53 1.01 -11.59
N ARG A 9 17.28 -0.30 -11.47
CA ARG A 9 16.73 -1.10 -12.58
C ARG A 9 15.27 -0.76 -12.91
N ARG A 10 14.48 -0.38 -11.93
CA ARG A 10 13.03 -0.15 -12.13
C ARG A 10 12.69 1.24 -12.68
N TYR A 11 13.54 2.26 -12.40
CA TYR A 11 13.35 3.64 -12.85
C TYR A 11 14.66 4.24 -13.42
N PRO A 12 15.24 3.63 -14.50
CA PRO A 12 16.60 3.95 -14.92
C PRO A 12 16.77 5.40 -15.41
N GLN A 13 15.85 5.89 -16.25
CA GLN A 13 16.00 7.21 -16.87
C GLN A 13 16.03 8.36 -15.87
N ARG A 14 15.08 8.42 -14.95
CA ARG A 14 14.99 9.49 -13.94
C ARG A 14 16.11 9.41 -12.91
N THR A 15 16.47 8.18 -12.50
CA THR A 15 17.58 7.96 -11.56
C THR A 15 18.91 8.35 -12.18
N LEU A 16 19.17 7.97 -13.44
CA LEU A 16 20.39 8.34 -14.16
C LEU A 16 20.47 9.85 -14.39
N LEU A 17 19.37 10.52 -14.75
CA LEU A 17 19.33 11.96 -14.94
C LEU A 17 19.61 12.70 -13.63
N ALA A 18 18.99 12.29 -12.54
CA ALA A 18 19.23 12.86 -11.22
C ALA A 18 20.69 12.65 -10.76
N LEU A 19 21.24 11.44 -10.93
CA LEU A 19 22.63 11.13 -10.62
C LEU A 19 23.60 11.96 -11.49
N GLY A 20 23.33 12.07 -12.80
CA GLY A 20 24.11 12.89 -13.71
C GLY A 20 24.14 14.36 -13.28
N CYS A 21 22.99 14.96 -12.96
CA CYS A 21 22.92 16.32 -12.43
C CYS A 21 23.74 16.50 -11.13
N LEU A 22 23.70 15.52 -10.22
CA LEU A 22 24.42 15.60 -8.95
C LEU A 22 25.94 15.40 -9.13
N VAL A 23 26.37 14.56 -10.06
CA VAL A 23 27.79 14.43 -10.44
C VAL A 23 28.29 15.74 -11.04
N CYS A 24 27.54 16.32 -11.99
CA CYS A 24 27.88 17.64 -12.57
C CYS A 24 27.88 18.75 -11.52
N ALA A 25 26.96 18.72 -10.55
CA ALA A 25 26.95 19.64 -9.41
C ALA A 25 28.20 19.49 -8.53
N GLY A 26 28.66 18.27 -8.29
CA GLY A 26 29.91 17.98 -7.57
C GLY A 26 31.14 18.47 -8.32
N LEU A 27 31.20 18.29 -9.64
CA LEU A 27 32.27 18.83 -10.49
C LEU A 27 32.30 20.36 -10.47
N ALA A 28 31.15 21.01 -10.63
CA ALA A 28 31.03 22.47 -10.59
C ALA A 28 31.51 23.04 -9.24
N GLU A 29 31.13 22.39 -8.11
CA GLU A 29 31.61 22.75 -6.78
C GLU A 29 33.12 22.53 -6.63
N GLY A 30 33.62 21.39 -7.07
CA GLY A 30 35.01 21.02 -6.99
C GLY A 30 35.92 21.98 -7.79
N ILE A 31 35.53 22.33 -9.01
CA ILE A 31 36.23 23.34 -9.85
C ILE A 31 36.20 24.73 -9.17
N GLY A 32 35.02 25.13 -8.65
CA GLY A 32 34.87 26.37 -7.91
C GLY A 32 35.81 26.47 -6.70
N ILE A 33 35.89 25.40 -5.89
CA ILE A 33 36.79 25.35 -4.73
C ILE A 33 38.26 25.38 -5.17
N SER A 34 38.58 24.62 -6.21
CA SER A 34 39.95 24.54 -6.74
C SER A 34 40.45 25.87 -7.30
N SER A 35 39.58 26.73 -7.82
CA SER A 35 39.92 28.05 -8.33
C SER A 35 40.29 29.04 -7.21
N LEU A 36 40.06 28.69 -5.92
CA LEU A 36 40.57 29.47 -4.78
C LEU A 36 42.08 29.25 -4.52
N LEU A 37 42.69 28.17 -5.05
CA LEU A 37 44.11 27.87 -4.82
C LEU A 37 45.05 29.03 -5.23
N PRO A 38 44.96 29.55 -6.48
CA PRO A 38 45.76 30.70 -6.88
C PRO A 38 45.49 31.97 -6.05
N VAL A 39 44.21 32.17 -5.65
CA VAL A 39 43.82 33.32 -4.81
C VAL A 39 44.49 33.27 -3.44
N ILE A 40 44.50 32.12 -2.79
CA ILE A 40 45.13 31.92 -1.48
C ILE A 40 46.66 32.14 -1.60
N ARG A 41 47.31 31.64 -2.64
CA ARG A 41 48.74 31.81 -2.87
C ARG A 41 49.13 33.30 -3.04
N VAL A 42 48.36 34.05 -3.80
CA VAL A 42 48.56 35.51 -3.95
C VAL A 42 48.36 36.22 -2.62
N ALA A 43 47.38 35.85 -1.84
CA ALA A 43 47.07 36.46 -0.56
C ALA A 43 48.15 36.19 0.54
N THR A 44 48.79 35.02 0.50
CA THR A 44 49.82 34.61 1.48
C THR A 44 51.21 35.15 1.16
N ARG A 45 51.39 35.90 0.06
CA ARG A 45 52.70 36.42 -0.40
C ARG A 45 53.82 35.37 -0.55
N ASP A 46 53.45 34.14 -0.77
CA ASP A 46 54.35 33.00 -0.86
C ASP A 46 54.99 32.93 -2.28
N GLN A 47 55.59 34.04 -2.69
CA GLN A 47 56.22 34.19 -4.01
C GLN A 47 57.43 33.26 -4.22
N ALA A 48 58.06 32.78 -3.13
CA ALA A 48 59.20 31.89 -3.22
C ALA A 48 58.82 30.44 -3.61
N SER A 49 57.60 29.98 -3.32
CA SER A 49 57.11 28.67 -3.70
C SER A 49 56.32 28.62 -5.03
N ALA A 50 56.03 29.78 -5.61
CA ALA A 50 55.27 29.89 -6.87
C ALA A 50 56.03 29.31 -8.08
N ALA A 51 57.37 29.26 -8.03
CA ALA A 51 58.19 28.70 -9.12
C ALA A 51 58.44 27.19 -9.04
N ALA A 52 58.11 26.53 -7.89
CA ALA A 52 58.52 25.15 -7.64
C ALA A 52 57.41 24.08 -7.63
N SER A 53 56.13 24.46 -7.59
CA SER A 53 55.04 23.47 -7.51
C SER A 53 53.80 23.84 -8.30
N ASN A 54 53.86 23.78 -9.64
CA ASN A 54 52.64 23.71 -10.46
C ASN A 54 51.95 22.37 -10.23
N THR A 55 50.95 22.35 -9.37
CA THR A 55 50.14 21.13 -9.18
C THR A 55 49.43 20.76 -10.50
N ALA A 56 49.16 19.48 -10.70
CA ALA A 56 48.42 19.00 -11.90
C ALA A 56 47.07 19.73 -12.07
N LEU A 57 46.49 20.17 -10.98
CA LEU A 57 45.24 20.90 -10.91
C LEU A 57 45.38 22.36 -11.44
N GLU A 58 46.47 23.07 -11.12
CA GLU A 58 46.74 24.42 -11.64
C GLU A 58 47.01 24.39 -13.15
N ARG A 59 47.82 23.46 -13.59
CA ARG A 59 48.05 23.24 -15.03
C ARG A 59 46.74 22.97 -15.80
N GLY A 60 45.84 22.19 -15.22
CA GLY A 60 44.52 21.95 -15.79
C GLY A 60 43.65 23.22 -15.83
N LEU A 61 43.69 24.03 -14.77
CA LEU A 61 42.93 25.28 -14.67
C LEU A 61 43.46 26.33 -15.66
N ASP A 62 44.78 26.50 -15.74
CA ASP A 62 45.43 27.43 -16.69
C ASP A 62 45.17 27.03 -18.14
N THR A 63 45.22 25.74 -18.44
CA THR A 63 44.90 25.21 -19.78
C THR A 63 43.43 25.48 -20.12
N ALA A 64 42.50 25.25 -19.16
CA ALA A 64 41.07 25.50 -19.35
C ALA A 64 40.75 26.99 -19.53
N LEU A 65 41.40 27.88 -18.74
CA LEU A 65 41.25 29.33 -18.84
C LEU A 65 41.84 29.82 -20.17
N GLY A 66 43.01 29.30 -20.59
CA GLY A 66 43.64 29.61 -21.86
C GLY A 66 42.78 29.24 -23.06
N PHE A 67 42.05 28.12 -22.97
CA PHE A 67 41.13 27.68 -24.02
C PHE A 67 39.90 28.60 -24.17
N VAL A 68 39.48 29.24 -23.06
CA VAL A 68 38.36 30.22 -23.02
C VAL A 68 38.87 31.65 -23.30
N GLY A 69 40.18 31.87 -23.38
CA GLY A 69 40.78 33.20 -23.61
C GLY A 69 40.71 34.15 -22.42
N LEU A 70 40.54 33.60 -21.19
CA LEU A 70 40.41 34.36 -19.95
C LEU A 70 41.76 34.39 -19.21
N ALA A 71 42.28 35.62 -18.88
CA ALA A 71 43.45 35.74 -18.04
C ALA A 71 43.13 35.36 -16.60
N PRO A 72 44.01 34.66 -15.84
CA PRO A 72 43.81 34.24 -14.46
C PRO A 72 43.93 35.43 -13.49
N THR A 73 43.03 36.41 -13.64
CA THR A 73 42.96 37.55 -12.70
C THR A 73 42.14 37.16 -11.46
N THR A 74 42.37 37.85 -10.34
CA THR A 74 41.61 37.60 -9.09
C THR A 74 40.08 37.71 -9.32
N THR A 75 39.67 38.68 -10.14
CA THR A 75 38.25 38.86 -10.49
C THR A 75 37.69 37.67 -11.29
N THR A 76 38.46 37.17 -12.27
CA THR A 76 38.05 35.99 -13.08
C THR A 76 37.89 34.75 -12.20
N LEU A 77 38.83 34.53 -11.26
CA LEU A 77 38.79 33.39 -10.34
C LEU A 77 37.57 33.45 -9.42
N PHE A 78 37.27 34.62 -8.81
CA PHE A 78 36.04 34.79 -8.02
C PHE A 78 34.77 34.61 -8.85
N THR A 79 34.74 35.08 -10.08
CA THR A 79 33.60 34.86 -10.99
C THR A 79 33.35 33.38 -11.24
N ILE A 80 34.42 32.59 -11.42
CA ILE A 80 34.32 31.11 -11.61
C ILE A 80 33.79 30.48 -10.33
N VAL A 81 34.20 30.88 -9.14
CA VAL A 81 33.66 30.38 -7.88
C VAL A 81 32.17 30.65 -7.78
N PHE A 82 31.73 31.89 -8.03
CA PHE A 82 30.32 32.26 -7.98
C PHE A 82 29.50 31.53 -9.04
N ALA A 83 29.99 31.43 -10.28
CA ALA A 83 29.34 30.70 -11.36
C ALA A 83 29.23 29.21 -11.03
N GLY A 84 30.27 28.60 -10.44
CA GLY A 84 30.27 27.20 -10.00
C GLY A 84 29.22 26.93 -8.91
N ILE A 85 29.13 27.84 -7.92
CA ILE A 85 28.11 27.74 -6.85
C ILE A 85 26.70 27.91 -7.41
N ALA A 86 26.48 28.87 -8.30
CA ALA A 86 25.16 29.09 -8.94
C ALA A 86 24.75 27.90 -9.81
N LEU A 87 25.69 27.38 -10.63
CA LEU A 87 25.47 26.18 -11.44
C LEU A 87 25.14 24.96 -10.57
N LYS A 88 25.91 24.73 -9.52
CA LYS A 88 25.62 23.68 -8.52
C LYS A 88 24.20 23.82 -7.98
N ALA A 89 23.80 25.01 -7.53
CA ALA A 89 22.47 25.23 -6.95
C ALA A 89 21.36 24.88 -7.97
N GLY A 90 21.51 25.29 -9.22
CA GLY A 90 20.59 24.95 -10.31
C GLY A 90 20.52 23.44 -10.58
N LEU A 91 21.67 22.77 -10.67
CA LEU A 91 21.76 21.32 -10.89
C LEU A 91 21.19 20.52 -9.72
N VAL A 92 21.43 20.93 -8.48
CA VAL A 92 20.85 20.30 -7.28
C VAL A 92 19.33 20.48 -7.26
N LEU A 93 18.82 21.66 -7.63
CA LEU A 93 17.38 21.91 -7.73
C LEU A 93 16.73 20.99 -8.78
N LEU A 94 17.34 20.88 -9.95
CA LEU A 94 16.87 19.97 -11.02
C LEU A 94 16.89 18.51 -10.56
N ALA A 95 17.97 18.07 -9.92
CA ALA A 95 18.07 16.72 -9.37
C ALA A 95 16.98 16.43 -8.33
N ASN A 96 16.80 17.34 -7.36
CA ASN A 96 15.78 17.20 -6.32
C ASN A 96 14.35 17.17 -6.89
N ARG A 97 14.09 17.99 -7.93
CA ARG A 97 12.81 17.95 -8.65
C ARG A 97 12.58 16.58 -9.29
N GLN A 98 13.57 16.00 -9.97
CA GLN A 98 13.43 14.67 -10.59
C GLN A 98 13.24 13.55 -9.56
N VAL A 99 13.99 13.61 -8.46
CA VAL A 99 13.83 12.66 -7.34
C VAL A 99 12.46 12.80 -6.70
N GLY A 100 11.97 14.02 -6.47
CA GLY A 100 10.64 14.28 -5.90
C GLY A 100 9.51 13.68 -6.75
N TYR A 101 9.56 13.90 -8.06
CA TYR A 101 8.61 13.26 -8.99
C TYR A 101 8.69 11.73 -8.97
N ALA A 102 9.90 11.17 -8.93
CA ALA A 102 10.08 9.73 -8.87
C ALA A 102 9.50 9.15 -7.58
N VAL A 103 9.73 9.79 -6.42
CA VAL A 103 9.18 9.37 -5.11
C VAL A 103 7.66 9.34 -5.14
N ALA A 104 7.01 10.42 -5.62
CA ALA A 104 5.56 10.50 -5.73
C ALA A 104 5.01 9.40 -6.65
N HIS A 105 5.66 9.19 -7.80
CA HIS A 105 5.26 8.17 -8.76
C HIS A 105 5.42 6.74 -8.21
N VAL A 106 6.50 6.46 -7.49
CA VAL A 106 6.74 5.16 -6.83
C VAL A 106 5.64 4.87 -5.82
N ALA A 107 5.30 5.83 -4.94
CA ALA A 107 4.24 5.66 -3.95
C ALA A 107 2.89 5.34 -4.61
N THR A 108 2.52 6.14 -5.63
CA THR A 108 1.26 5.94 -6.36
C THR A 108 1.22 4.61 -7.09
N THR A 109 2.30 4.25 -7.79
CA THR A 109 2.39 2.98 -8.53
C THR A 109 2.26 1.77 -7.60
N LEU A 110 2.94 1.79 -6.45
CA LEU A 110 2.85 0.70 -5.47
C LEU A 110 1.45 0.59 -4.86
N ARG A 111 0.79 1.72 -4.56
CA ARG A 111 -0.61 1.73 -4.09
C ARG A 111 -1.56 1.12 -5.12
N LEU A 112 -1.47 1.57 -6.37
CA LEU A 112 -2.32 1.06 -7.45
C LEU A 112 -2.06 -0.42 -7.72
N GLN A 113 -0.79 -0.86 -7.73
CA GLN A 113 -0.44 -2.28 -7.89
C GLN A 113 -0.98 -3.15 -6.76
N LEU A 114 -0.94 -2.67 -5.51
CA LEU A 114 -1.51 -3.39 -4.39
C LEU A 114 -3.04 -3.48 -4.50
N ILE A 115 -3.72 -2.35 -4.77
CA ILE A 115 -5.17 -2.32 -4.92
C ILE A 115 -5.61 -3.22 -6.07
N GLU A 116 -4.97 -3.13 -7.24
CA GLU A 116 -5.27 -3.98 -8.38
C GLU A 116 -5.05 -5.47 -8.07
N ALA A 117 -3.93 -5.81 -7.41
CA ALA A 117 -3.64 -7.18 -7.02
C ALA A 117 -4.70 -7.71 -6.05
N LEU A 118 -5.11 -6.91 -5.06
CA LEU A 118 -6.14 -7.28 -4.07
C LEU A 118 -7.50 -7.47 -4.72
N LEU A 119 -7.92 -6.58 -5.61
CA LEU A 119 -9.22 -6.69 -6.28
C LEU A 119 -9.34 -7.92 -7.19
N ARG A 120 -8.21 -8.51 -7.57
CA ARG A 120 -8.15 -9.75 -8.37
C ARG A 120 -7.97 -11.01 -7.55
N THR A 121 -7.85 -10.94 -6.22
CA THR A 121 -7.68 -12.13 -5.38
C THR A 121 -9.00 -12.87 -5.16
N ARG A 122 -8.91 -14.19 -4.99
CA ARG A 122 -10.04 -15.04 -4.59
C ARG A 122 -10.57 -14.61 -3.21
N TRP A 123 -11.87 -14.78 -2.98
CA TRP A 123 -12.55 -14.42 -1.74
C TRP A 123 -11.89 -15.03 -0.48
N ALA A 124 -11.50 -16.30 -0.54
CA ALA A 124 -10.83 -17.00 0.55
C ALA A 124 -9.57 -16.26 1.10
N TYR A 125 -8.91 -15.44 0.28
CA TYR A 125 -7.76 -14.64 0.73
C TYR A 125 -8.18 -13.56 1.74
N PHE A 126 -9.32 -12.91 1.52
CA PHE A 126 -9.81 -11.83 2.39
C PHE A 126 -10.31 -12.34 3.74
N VAL A 127 -10.87 -13.55 3.80
CA VAL A 127 -11.36 -14.16 5.05
C VAL A 127 -10.25 -14.29 6.09
N HIS A 128 -9.00 -14.53 5.65
CA HIS A 128 -7.85 -14.77 6.53
C HIS A 128 -6.99 -13.52 6.78
N LYS A 129 -7.28 -12.37 6.16
CA LYS A 129 -6.44 -11.16 6.28
C LYS A 129 -7.21 -10.02 6.94
N PRO A 130 -6.67 -9.42 8.02
CA PRO A 130 -7.30 -8.25 8.65
C PRO A 130 -7.35 -7.06 7.70
N VAL A 131 -8.53 -6.51 7.46
CA VAL A 131 -8.74 -5.34 6.57
C VAL A 131 -7.90 -4.14 7.01
N GLY A 132 -7.76 -3.93 8.34
CA GLY A 132 -6.91 -2.87 8.88
C GLY A 132 -5.43 -2.99 8.51
N ALA A 133 -4.90 -4.22 8.37
CA ALA A 133 -3.53 -4.44 7.93
C ALA A 133 -3.36 -4.04 6.45
N ILE A 134 -4.33 -4.37 5.60
CA ILE A 134 -4.34 -3.99 4.19
C ILE A 134 -4.41 -2.46 4.06
N ALA A 135 -5.32 -1.81 4.77
CA ALA A 135 -5.48 -0.35 4.78
C ALA A 135 -4.18 0.35 5.20
N ASN A 136 -3.51 -0.14 6.25
CA ASN A 136 -2.20 0.37 6.67
C ASN A 136 -1.13 0.22 5.59
N SER A 137 -1.11 -0.91 4.88
CA SER A 137 -0.13 -1.15 3.81
C SER A 137 -0.32 -0.18 2.65
N VAL A 138 -1.58 0.12 2.26
CA VAL A 138 -1.90 1.11 1.22
C VAL A 138 -1.52 2.53 1.66
N ALA A 139 -1.85 2.91 2.91
CA ALA A 139 -1.66 4.28 3.40
C ALA A 139 -0.19 4.57 3.77
N MET A 140 0.41 3.74 4.62
CA MET A 140 1.68 4.03 5.30
C MET A 140 2.87 3.31 4.67
N GLU A 141 2.75 2.02 4.31
CA GLU A 141 3.88 1.25 3.81
C GLU A 141 4.28 1.65 2.40
N ALA A 142 3.31 2.00 1.55
CA ALA A 142 3.61 2.52 0.22
C ALA A 142 4.39 3.85 0.28
N GLN A 143 4.06 4.73 1.24
CA GLN A 143 4.82 5.97 1.48
C GLN A 143 6.22 5.66 2.02
N ALA A 144 6.34 4.76 2.99
CA ALA A 144 7.63 4.35 3.53
C ALA A 144 8.53 3.69 2.46
N ALA A 145 7.95 2.94 1.51
CA ALA A 145 8.66 2.40 0.37
C ALA A 145 9.18 3.49 -0.59
N ALA A 146 8.40 4.54 -0.82
CA ALA A 146 8.83 5.70 -1.60
C ALA A 146 9.94 6.50 -0.90
N ASP A 147 9.87 6.66 0.44
CA ASP A 147 10.94 7.25 1.23
C ASP A 147 12.24 6.41 1.15
N ALA A 148 12.13 5.08 1.12
CA ALA A 148 13.27 4.20 0.91
C ALA A 148 13.94 4.46 -0.45
N TYR A 149 13.15 4.71 -1.52
CA TYR A 149 13.66 5.14 -2.81
C TYR A 149 14.44 6.46 -2.71
N LEU A 150 13.89 7.47 -2.04
CA LEU A 150 14.54 8.76 -1.82
C LEU A 150 15.93 8.58 -1.17
N HIS A 151 15.97 7.83 -0.06
CA HIS A 151 17.23 7.61 0.66
C HIS A 151 18.24 6.79 -0.14
N ALA A 152 17.77 5.83 -0.94
CA ALA A 152 18.63 5.05 -1.82
C ALA A 152 19.29 5.91 -2.92
N THR A 153 18.51 6.76 -3.59
CA THR A 153 19.04 7.69 -4.61
C THR A 153 20.00 8.70 -4.00
N THR A 154 19.68 9.21 -2.79
CA THR A 154 20.57 10.11 -2.04
C THR A 154 21.92 9.45 -1.72
N VAL A 155 21.93 8.18 -1.31
CA VAL A 155 23.18 7.43 -1.04
C VAL A 155 24.04 7.36 -2.30
N TRP A 156 23.47 6.98 -3.45
CA TRP A 156 24.21 6.92 -4.71
C TRP A 156 24.79 8.27 -5.13
N ALA A 157 23.99 9.31 -5.00
CA ALA A 157 24.39 10.68 -5.31
C ALA A 157 25.57 11.17 -4.46
N LEU A 158 25.50 10.97 -3.14
CA LEU A 158 26.55 11.36 -2.23
C LEU A 158 27.84 10.54 -2.43
N LEU A 159 27.72 9.24 -2.73
CA LEU A 159 28.88 8.42 -3.09
C LEU A 159 29.56 8.91 -4.38
N ALA A 160 28.77 9.28 -5.39
CA ALA A 160 29.31 9.86 -6.62
C ALA A 160 30.00 11.21 -6.35
N GLN A 161 29.45 12.07 -5.49
CA GLN A 161 30.11 13.32 -5.07
C GLN A 161 31.40 13.05 -4.29
N CYS A 162 31.42 12.11 -3.36
CA CYS A 162 32.64 11.71 -2.65
C CYS A 162 33.73 11.25 -3.64
N PHE A 163 33.35 10.50 -4.68
CA PHE A 163 34.30 10.06 -5.70
C PHE A 163 34.88 11.26 -6.48
N VAL A 164 34.05 12.23 -6.88
CA VAL A 164 34.48 13.45 -7.56
C VAL A 164 35.47 14.25 -6.69
N PHE A 165 35.13 14.50 -5.42
CA PHE A 165 36.01 15.23 -4.53
C PHE A 165 37.32 14.49 -4.22
N ALA A 166 37.26 13.14 -4.10
CA ALA A 166 38.45 12.33 -3.95
C ALA A 166 39.37 12.41 -5.18
N ALA A 167 38.80 12.38 -6.39
CA ALA A 167 39.56 12.53 -7.63
C ALA A 167 40.25 13.90 -7.71
N ILE A 168 39.52 14.98 -7.39
CA ILE A 168 40.09 16.36 -7.34
C ILE A 168 41.19 16.46 -6.27
N SER A 169 40.96 15.89 -5.07
CA SER A 169 41.95 15.87 -3.98
C SER A 169 43.22 15.11 -4.38
N CYS A 170 43.11 14.02 -5.14
CA CYS A 170 44.25 13.26 -5.66
C CYS A 170 45.12 14.11 -6.65
N LEU A 171 44.51 15.01 -7.40
CA LEU A 171 45.25 15.94 -8.29
C LEU A 171 46.09 16.97 -7.51
N VAL A 172 45.69 17.28 -6.28
CA VAL A 172 46.48 18.14 -5.37
C VAL A 172 47.62 17.35 -4.73
N SER A 173 47.28 16.26 -4.04
CA SER A 173 48.25 15.35 -3.40
C SER A 173 47.69 13.95 -3.20
N TRP A 174 48.14 12.98 -3.98
CA TRP A 174 47.65 11.60 -3.89
C TRP A 174 47.99 10.93 -2.56
N ARG A 175 49.20 11.25 -1.98
CA ARG A 175 49.64 10.67 -0.68
C ARG A 175 48.76 11.13 0.47
N ALA A 176 48.46 12.43 0.55
CA ALA A 176 47.63 12.98 1.59
C ALA A 176 46.16 12.55 1.43
N THR A 177 45.65 12.46 0.19
CA THR A 177 44.31 11.94 -0.09
C THR A 177 44.15 10.47 0.32
N LEU A 178 45.15 9.65 0.04
CA LEU A 178 45.11 8.23 0.46
C LEU A 178 45.05 8.10 1.99
N GLY A 179 45.86 8.88 2.72
CA GLY A 179 45.80 8.95 4.18
C GLY A 179 44.44 9.39 4.71
N ALA A 180 43.85 10.42 4.11
CA ALA A 180 42.51 10.90 4.45
C ALA A 180 41.41 9.84 4.18
N LEU A 181 41.49 9.11 3.06
CA LEU A 181 40.56 8.03 2.73
C LEU A 181 40.66 6.86 3.72
N VAL A 182 41.86 6.51 4.15
CA VAL A 182 42.06 5.45 5.17
C VAL A 182 41.40 5.87 6.48
N VAL A 183 41.66 7.07 6.98
CA VAL A 183 41.05 7.57 8.21
C VAL A 183 39.53 7.68 8.09
N GLY A 184 39.03 8.22 6.99
CA GLY A 184 37.59 8.29 6.69
C GLY A 184 36.93 6.92 6.66
N SER A 185 37.60 5.92 6.11
CA SER A 185 37.13 4.53 6.09
C SER A 185 37.05 3.93 7.50
N VAL A 186 38.05 4.17 8.34
CA VAL A 186 38.05 3.71 9.75
C VAL A 186 36.87 4.34 10.51
N ILE A 187 36.65 5.65 10.37
CA ILE A 187 35.52 6.35 10.99
C ILE A 187 34.18 5.74 10.49
N THR A 188 34.06 5.50 9.19
CA THR A 188 32.85 4.91 8.59
C THR A 188 32.58 3.50 9.14
N VAL A 189 33.59 2.67 9.26
CA VAL A 189 33.47 1.29 9.82
C VAL A 189 33.06 1.33 11.29
N LEU A 190 33.66 2.22 12.08
CA LEU A 190 33.33 2.38 13.50
C LEU A 190 31.86 2.79 13.68
N LEU A 191 31.40 3.78 12.92
CA LEU A 191 30.03 4.26 12.98
C LEU A 191 29.00 3.29 12.37
N ASN A 192 29.42 2.34 11.52
CA ASN A 192 28.53 1.36 10.90
C ASN A 192 27.89 0.39 11.91
N ARG A 193 28.47 0.22 13.11
CA ARG A 193 27.84 -0.52 14.22
C ARG A 193 26.52 0.14 14.65
N LEU A 194 26.48 1.47 14.71
CA LEU A 194 25.27 2.25 15.05
C LEU A 194 24.19 2.12 13.97
N VAL A 195 24.57 2.13 12.69
CA VAL A 195 23.65 1.90 11.56
C VAL A 195 23.00 0.52 11.65
N ARG A 196 23.77 -0.50 12.00
CA ARG A 196 23.22 -1.88 12.17
C ARG A 196 22.23 -1.98 13.35
N ALA A 197 22.53 -1.30 14.46
CA ALA A 197 21.61 -1.24 15.60
C ALA A 197 20.27 -0.57 15.22
N SER A 198 20.31 0.51 14.46
CA SER A 198 19.13 1.21 13.95
C SER A 198 18.26 0.34 13.04
N ARG A 199 18.87 -0.50 12.19
CA ARG A 199 18.12 -1.44 11.33
C ARG A 199 17.28 -2.44 12.14
N LYS A 200 17.84 -2.96 13.25
CA LYS A 200 17.11 -3.88 14.14
C LYS A 200 15.95 -3.18 14.85
N SER A 201 16.15 -1.93 15.28
CA SER A 201 15.11 -1.10 15.89
C SER A 201 13.98 -0.77 14.93
N GLY A 202 14.28 -0.39 13.68
CA GLY A 202 13.27 -0.05 12.67
C GLY A 202 12.31 -1.23 12.35
N ARG A 203 12.84 -2.45 12.23
CA ARG A 203 11.98 -3.64 12.05
C ARG A 203 11.02 -3.85 13.24
N ARG A 204 11.51 -3.68 14.46
CA ARG A 204 10.69 -3.80 15.67
C ARG A 204 9.63 -2.71 15.73
N GLN A 205 9.96 -1.49 15.38
CA GLN A 205 9.05 -0.35 15.31
C GLN A 205 7.90 -0.61 14.34
N THR A 206 8.20 -1.00 13.09
CA THR A 206 7.17 -1.32 12.08
C THR A 206 6.21 -2.39 12.57
N MET A 207 6.73 -3.47 13.17
CA MET A 207 5.91 -4.54 13.70
C MET A 207 5.00 -4.06 14.86
N ARG A 208 5.52 -3.21 15.76
CA ARG A 208 4.73 -2.68 16.88
C ARG A 208 3.68 -1.69 16.46
N ILE A 209 3.97 -0.83 15.47
CA ILE A 209 2.96 0.07 14.89
C ILE A 209 1.81 -0.73 14.30
N ARG A 210 2.10 -1.81 13.55
CA ARG A 210 1.05 -2.69 13.01
C ARG A 210 0.19 -3.30 14.10
N GLN A 211 0.81 -3.82 15.16
CA GLN A 211 0.09 -4.41 16.29
C GLN A 211 -0.79 -3.39 17.01
N LEU A 212 -0.26 -2.19 17.26
CA LEU A 212 -1.02 -1.11 17.90
C LEU A 212 -2.21 -0.66 17.04
N LEU A 213 -1.99 -0.47 15.72
CA LEU A 213 -3.07 -0.09 14.79
C LEU A 213 -4.16 -1.16 14.69
N ALA A 214 -3.79 -2.45 14.63
CA ALA A 214 -4.76 -3.53 14.63
C ALA A 214 -5.63 -3.49 15.89
N ARG A 215 -5.01 -3.42 17.08
CA ARG A 215 -5.73 -3.35 18.35
C ARG A 215 -6.58 -2.08 18.49
N LEU A 216 -6.09 -0.93 18.02
CA LEU A 216 -6.89 0.31 18.00
C LEU A 216 -8.13 0.16 17.11
N THR A 217 -7.98 -0.43 15.95
CA THR A 217 -9.11 -0.68 15.04
C THR A 217 -10.15 -1.57 15.70
N ASP A 218 -9.73 -2.68 16.29
CA ASP A 218 -10.63 -3.62 17.00
C ASP A 218 -11.33 -2.92 18.17
N THR A 219 -10.58 -2.13 18.95
CA THR A 219 -11.13 -1.39 20.10
C THR A 219 -12.16 -0.34 19.67
N LEU A 220 -11.86 0.41 18.59
CA LEU A 220 -12.77 1.44 18.07
C LEU A 220 -14.05 0.83 17.49
N GLN A 221 -13.98 -0.35 16.90
CA GLN A 221 -15.16 -1.09 16.46
C GLN A 221 -16.01 -1.55 17.64
N ALA A 222 -15.37 -1.89 18.76
CA ALA A 222 -16.04 -2.32 19.99
C ALA A 222 -16.39 -1.16 20.96
N VAL A 223 -16.21 0.11 20.55
CA VAL A 223 -16.38 1.26 21.48
C VAL A 223 -17.79 1.38 22.06
N LYS A 224 -18.83 1.07 21.26
CA LYS A 224 -20.22 1.13 21.71
C LYS A 224 -20.52 0.11 22.83
N PRO A 225 -20.24 -1.20 22.67
CA PRO A 225 -20.44 -2.16 23.78
C PRO A 225 -19.54 -1.86 24.98
N LEU A 226 -18.31 -1.38 24.77
CA LEU A 226 -17.43 -1.00 25.87
C LEU A 226 -18.01 0.14 26.73
N LYS A 227 -18.53 1.19 26.07
CA LYS A 227 -19.21 2.29 26.76
C LYS A 227 -20.48 1.83 27.44
N ALA A 228 -21.29 1.01 26.77
CA ALA A 228 -22.53 0.50 27.34
C ALA A 228 -22.32 -0.35 28.58
N MET A 229 -21.16 -1.01 28.71
CA MET A 229 -20.79 -1.83 29.85
C MET A 229 -19.88 -1.12 30.87
N ALA A 230 -19.54 0.18 30.65
CA ALA A 230 -18.58 0.95 31.44
C ALA A 230 -17.22 0.23 31.60
N ARG A 231 -16.73 -0.40 30.50
CA ARG A 231 -15.49 -1.21 30.48
C ARG A 231 -14.30 -0.49 29.84
N GLU A 232 -14.41 0.80 29.51
CA GLU A 232 -13.31 1.60 28.93
C GLU A 232 -12.03 1.56 29.77
N PRO A 233 -12.09 1.57 31.14
CA PRO A 233 -10.88 1.53 31.93
C PRO A 233 -10.05 0.24 31.76
N LEU A 234 -10.65 -0.86 31.30
CA LEU A 234 -9.94 -2.13 31.10
C LEU A 234 -9.08 -2.14 29.83
N ILE A 235 -9.39 -1.30 28.87
CA ILE A 235 -8.68 -1.24 27.58
C ILE A 235 -7.53 -0.25 27.63
N ALA A 236 -7.68 0.84 28.37
CA ALA A 236 -6.64 1.85 28.51
C ALA A 236 -5.26 1.25 28.89
N PRO A 237 -5.13 0.33 29.85
CA PRO A 237 -3.84 -0.28 30.20
C PRO A 237 -3.23 -1.13 29.09
N VAL A 238 -4.08 -1.79 28.28
CA VAL A 238 -3.61 -2.64 27.15
C VAL A 238 -3.00 -1.76 26.05
N LEU A 239 -3.71 -0.69 25.67
CA LEU A 239 -3.22 0.27 24.68
C LEU A 239 -1.99 1.04 25.20
N GLU A 240 -1.99 1.41 26.48
CA GLU A 240 -0.86 2.05 27.14
C GLU A 240 0.39 1.15 27.12
N GLY A 241 0.22 -0.14 27.41
CA GLY A 241 1.31 -1.13 27.34
C GLY A 241 1.95 -1.22 25.96
N GLU A 242 1.15 -1.27 24.89
CA GLU A 242 1.68 -1.29 23.51
C GLU A 242 2.31 0.05 23.12
N THR A 243 1.70 1.16 23.53
CA THR A 243 2.24 2.51 23.29
C THR A 243 3.58 2.70 24.00
N ARG A 244 3.72 2.28 25.25
CA ARG A 244 5.00 2.32 25.99
C ARG A 244 6.09 1.48 25.30
N ARG A 245 5.74 0.29 24.80
CA ARG A 245 6.69 -0.56 24.06
C ARG A 245 7.10 0.06 22.72
N LEU A 246 6.19 0.76 22.03
CA LEU A 246 6.50 1.53 20.84
C LEU A 246 7.42 2.70 21.18
N ASN A 247 7.12 3.46 22.25
CA ASN A 247 7.95 4.57 22.72
C ASN A 247 9.39 4.12 23.03
N GLN A 248 9.58 3.01 23.73
CA GLN A 248 10.91 2.45 23.99
C GLN A 248 11.69 2.10 22.71
N ALA A 249 10.99 1.66 21.65
CA ALA A 249 11.62 1.39 20.36
C ALA A 249 12.03 2.69 19.64
N LEU A 250 11.19 3.72 19.72
CA LEU A 250 11.46 5.06 19.21
C LEU A 250 12.61 5.74 19.96
N GLU A 251 12.62 5.68 21.28
CA GLU A 251 13.71 6.23 22.12
C GLU A 251 15.06 5.62 21.73
N ARG A 252 15.13 4.31 21.54
CA ARG A 252 16.37 3.64 21.09
C ARG A 252 16.81 4.09 19.69
N GLU A 253 15.87 4.33 18.79
CA GLU A 253 16.18 4.85 17.45
C GLU A 253 16.72 6.29 17.55
N VAL A 254 16.02 7.16 18.30
CA VAL A 254 16.41 8.57 18.50
C VAL A 254 17.76 8.65 19.18
N MET A 255 18.00 7.85 20.22
CA MET A 255 19.30 7.81 20.91
C MET A 255 20.43 7.33 19.99
N ALA A 256 20.21 6.27 19.20
CA ALA A 256 21.21 5.81 18.24
C ALA A 256 21.55 6.89 17.20
N ARG A 257 20.56 7.69 16.80
CA ARG A 257 20.74 8.83 15.91
C ARG A 257 21.49 9.98 16.61
N ALA A 258 21.10 10.31 17.84
CA ALA A 258 21.74 11.36 18.63
C ALA A 258 23.23 11.05 18.89
N TYR A 259 23.57 9.80 19.22
CA TYR A 259 24.96 9.37 19.34
C TYR A 259 25.74 9.54 18.03
N LEU A 260 25.14 9.17 16.89
CA LEU A 260 25.79 9.33 15.59
C LEU A 260 26.09 10.82 15.30
N GLU A 261 25.12 11.70 15.55
CA GLU A 261 25.27 13.14 15.34
C GLU A 261 26.27 13.76 16.35
N ALA A 262 26.21 13.37 17.63
CA ALA A 262 27.08 13.90 18.67
C ALA A 262 28.58 13.53 18.50
N PHE A 263 28.87 12.31 18.00
CA PHE A 263 30.27 11.90 17.78
C PHE A 263 30.86 12.37 16.45
N GLN A 264 30.00 12.76 15.49
CA GLN A 264 30.44 13.15 14.15
C GLN A 264 31.28 14.41 14.15
N ASP A 265 30.84 15.50 14.82
CA ASP A 265 31.49 16.79 14.81
C ASP A 265 32.86 16.77 15.51
N PRO A 266 33.02 16.19 16.72
CA PRO A 266 34.35 16.06 17.36
C PRO A 266 35.32 15.23 16.53
N LEU A 267 34.86 14.11 15.91
CA LEU A 267 35.71 13.31 15.05
C LEU A 267 36.16 14.06 13.79
N MET A 268 35.27 14.91 13.22
CA MET A 268 35.62 15.75 12.08
C MET A 268 36.65 16.82 12.47
N MET A 269 36.49 17.48 13.62
CA MET A 269 37.45 18.48 14.13
C MET A 269 38.82 17.85 14.44
N LEU A 270 38.83 16.65 15.05
CA LEU A 270 40.05 15.91 15.30
C LEU A 270 40.77 15.56 13.98
N PHE A 271 40.03 15.09 13.00
CA PHE A 271 40.56 14.78 11.67
C PHE A 271 41.20 16.04 11.02
N LEU A 272 40.50 17.17 11.03
CA LEU A 272 40.96 18.44 10.49
C LEU A 272 42.27 18.87 11.17
N ALA A 273 42.34 18.80 12.50
CA ALA A 273 43.54 19.19 13.27
C ALA A 273 44.73 18.28 12.92
N VAL A 274 44.51 16.96 12.84
CA VAL A 274 45.54 15.99 12.46
C VAL A 274 45.97 16.20 11.01
N ALA A 275 45.06 16.44 10.08
CA ALA A 275 45.38 16.68 8.67
C ALA A 275 46.22 17.92 8.47
N LEU A 276 45.91 19.01 9.21
CA LEU A 276 46.67 20.25 9.21
C LEU A 276 48.09 20.03 9.77
N TYR A 277 48.19 19.35 10.92
CA TYR A 277 49.47 19.04 11.55
C TYR A 277 50.38 18.17 10.66
N VAL A 278 49.83 17.11 10.07
CA VAL A 278 50.58 16.24 9.16
C VAL A 278 50.95 16.95 7.87
N GLY A 279 50.05 17.77 7.29
CA GLY A 279 50.29 18.48 6.05
C GLY A 279 51.41 19.49 6.18
N LEU A 280 51.36 20.33 7.21
CA LEU A 280 52.36 21.41 7.43
C LEU A 280 53.65 20.87 8.06
N GLY A 281 53.54 19.94 9.04
CA GLY A 281 54.69 19.48 9.82
C GLY A 281 55.44 18.35 9.12
N THR A 282 54.79 17.23 8.79
CA THR A 282 55.48 16.03 8.30
C THR A 282 55.67 16.00 6.78
N LEU A 283 54.70 16.51 6.04
CA LEU A 283 54.74 16.51 4.56
C LEU A 283 55.34 17.82 4.00
N SER A 284 55.55 18.84 4.82
CA SER A 284 56.13 20.15 4.48
C SER A 284 55.46 20.76 3.21
N MET A 285 54.15 20.62 3.12
CA MET A 285 53.37 21.09 1.95
C MET A 285 53.19 22.63 2.02
N PRO A 286 53.06 23.31 0.87
CA PRO A 286 52.70 24.74 0.87
C PRO A 286 51.35 24.96 1.58
N PHE A 287 51.26 26.06 2.33
CA PHE A 287 50.06 26.36 3.14
C PHE A 287 48.77 26.36 2.33
N ALA A 288 48.78 26.92 1.11
CA ALA A 288 47.63 26.97 0.23
C ALA A 288 47.14 25.56 -0.15
N ASP A 289 48.04 24.62 -0.47
CA ASP A 289 47.72 23.25 -0.85
C ASP A 289 47.10 22.50 0.34
N VAL A 290 47.64 22.71 1.55
CA VAL A 290 47.12 22.11 2.79
C VAL A 290 45.70 22.60 3.08
N VAL A 291 45.44 23.93 2.96
CA VAL A 291 44.12 24.52 3.19
C VAL A 291 43.06 23.91 2.23
N ILE A 292 43.36 23.83 0.95
CA ILE A 292 42.43 23.25 -0.02
C ILE A 292 42.23 21.75 0.20
N LEU A 293 43.29 21.01 0.46
CA LEU A 293 43.21 19.59 0.77
C LEU A 293 42.34 19.32 2.01
N VAL A 294 42.57 20.11 3.07
CA VAL A 294 41.77 20.05 4.30
C VAL A 294 40.32 20.36 4.02
N PHE A 295 40.02 21.36 3.19
CA PHE A 295 38.64 21.69 2.80
C PHE A 295 37.97 20.57 1.99
N LEU A 296 38.66 20.00 0.98
CA LEU A 296 38.17 18.90 0.19
C LEU A 296 37.94 17.65 1.05
N CYS A 297 38.86 17.32 1.94
CA CYS A 297 38.73 16.21 2.86
C CYS A 297 37.58 16.40 3.85
N ALA A 298 37.41 17.62 4.39
CA ALA A 298 36.27 17.95 5.24
C ALA A 298 34.95 17.75 4.49
N ARG A 299 34.92 18.10 3.21
CA ARG A 299 33.74 17.89 2.34
C ARG A 299 33.42 16.42 2.13
N ILE A 300 34.43 15.60 1.83
CA ILE A 300 34.28 14.14 1.70
C ILE A 300 33.73 13.53 2.99
N ILE A 301 34.27 13.91 4.16
CA ILE A 301 33.81 13.39 5.45
C ILE A 301 32.38 13.82 5.74
N ALA A 302 32.02 15.08 5.47
CA ALA A 302 30.65 15.58 5.62
C ALA A 302 29.67 14.82 4.73
N ASP A 303 30.03 14.51 3.49
CA ASP A 303 29.17 13.74 2.58
C ASP A 303 29.11 12.25 2.95
N LEU A 304 30.19 11.64 3.43
CA LEU A 304 30.18 10.29 4.02
C LEU A 304 29.25 10.20 5.24
N ALA A 305 29.24 11.23 6.09
CA ALA A 305 28.32 11.30 7.22
C ALA A 305 26.85 11.37 6.77
N LYS A 306 26.55 12.13 5.71
CA LYS A 306 25.21 12.14 5.09
C LYS A 306 24.86 10.78 4.46
N VAL A 307 25.83 10.10 3.85
CA VAL A 307 25.68 8.71 3.36
C VAL A 307 25.25 7.79 4.51
N GLN A 308 25.96 7.83 5.64
CA GLN A 308 25.62 7.01 6.81
C GLN A 308 24.22 7.31 7.34
N LYS A 309 23.83 8.58 7.45
CA LYS A 309 22.50 9.01 7.87
C LYS A 309 21.41 8.52 6.90
N SER A 310 21.66 8.64 5.59
CA SER A 310 20.74 8.12 4.56
C SER A 310 20.66 6.60 4.56
N MET A 311 21.78 5.90 4.75
CA MET A 311 21.80 4.43 4.91
C MET A 311 21.03 3.96 6.16
N GLN A 312 21.11 4.69 7.26
CA GLN A 312 20.33 4.41 8.46
C GLN A 312 18.82 4.54 8.20
N ARG A 313 18.40 5.66 7.59
CA ARG A 313 17.01 5.89 7.22
C ARG A 313 16.50 4.85 6.23
N LEU A 314 17.29 4.54 5.21
CA LEU A 314 17.00 3.49 4.26
C LEU A 314 16.79 2.14 4.97
N ALA A 315 17.67 1.79 5.91
CA ALA A 315 17.59 0.54 6.66
C ALA A 315 16.31 0.40 7.49
N VAL A 316 15.78 1.51 8.03
CA VAL A 316 14.50 1.55 8.74
C VAL A 316 13.33 1.35 7.76
N LYS A 317 13.35 2.04 6.62
CA LYS A 317 12.26 2.04 5.63
C LYS A 317 12.27 0.82 4.69
N GLU A 318 13.40 0.14 4.54
CA GLU A 318 13.56 -1.05 3.69
C GLU A 318 12.58 -2.18 4.07
N SER A 319 12.28 -2.32 5.35
CA SER A 319 11.34 -3.34 5.84
C SER A 319 9.91 -3.14 5.34
N ALA A 320 9.47 -1.89 5.22
CA ALA A 320 8.14 -1.56 4.71
C ALA A 320 8.02 -1.87 3.20
N TYR A 321 9.09 -1.61 2.43
CA TYR A 321 9.14 -1.98 1.01
C TYR A 321 8.97 -3.49 0.81
N TRP A 322 9.76 -4.29 1.53
CA TRP A 322 9.69 -5.75 1.38
C TRP A 322 8.36 -6.31 1.85
N ALA A 323 7.80 -5.78 2.94
CA ALA A 323 6.49 -6.19 3.42
C ALA A 323 5.37 -5.89 2.42
N LEU A 324 5.43 -4.74 1.76
CA LEU A 324 4.50 -4.36 0.70
C LEU A 324 4.68 -5.24 -0.56
N ASP A 325 5.94 -5.50 -0.96
CA ASP A 325 6.25 -6.34 -2.11
C ASP A 325 5.83 -7.81 -1.87
N ASP A 326 6.00 -8.32 -0.64
CA ASP A 326 5.53 -9.64 -0.24
C ASP A 326 3.99 -9.71 -0.30
N LEU A 327 3.29 -8.69 0.21
CA LEU A 327 1.83 -8.61 0.16
C LEU A 327 1.31 -8.57 -1.30
N ILE A 328 1.96 -7.78 -2.17
CA ILE A 328 1.61 -7.74 -3.60
C ILE A 328 1.85 -9.11 -4.25
N ARG A 329 2.95 -9.79 -3.92
CA ARG A 329 3.26 -11.14 -4.44
C ARG A 329 2.28 -12.19 -3.94
N GLU A 330 1.93 -12.17 -2.65
CA GLU A 330 0.90 -13.05 -2.09
C GLU A 330 -0.45 -12.83 -2.78
N ALA A 331 -0.87 -11.56 -2.92
CA ALA A 331 -2.12 -11.23 -3.60
C ALA A 331 -2.13 -11.71 -5.05
N ARG A 332 -1.04 -11.51 -5.79
CA ARG A 332 -0.88 -12.01 -7.16
C ARG A 332 -0.84 -13.54 -7.24
N GLY A 333 -0.29 -14.22 -6.23
CA GLY A 333 -0.30 -15.68 -6.14
C GLY A 333 -1.67 -16.25 -5.78
N ALA A 334 -2.53 -15.42 -5.17
CA ALA A 334 -3.90 -15.76 -4.79
C ALA A 334 -4.95 -15.22 -5.77
N VAL A 335 -4.55 -14.85 -6.99
CA VAL A 335 -5.48 -14.41 -8.04
C VAL A 335 -6.55 -15.48 -8.25
N GLU A 336 -7.79 -15.04 -8.41
CA GLU A 336 -8.89 -15.90 -8.80
C GLU A 336 -8.64 -16.40 -10.22
N VAL A 337 -8.21 -17.66 -10.32
CA VAL A 337 -8.04 -18.32 -11.62
C VAL A 337 -9.42 -18.71 -12.10
N GLY A 338 -10.08 -17.85 -12.84
CA GLY A 338 -11.25 -18.19 -13.62
C GLY A 338 -10.81 -19.15 -14.72
N THR A 339 -10.98 -20.45 -14.48
CA THR A 339 -10.65 -21.48 -15.49
C THR A 339 -11.67 -21.50 -16.63
N GLY A 340 -12.89 -20.97 -16.40
CA GLY A 340 -13.98 -20.95 -17.35
C GLY A 340 -13.94 -19.76 -18.29
N THR A 341 -14.26 -20.00 -19.53
CA THR A 341 -14.39 -19.00 -20.60
C THR A 341 -15.76 -19.03 -21.27
N GLN A 342 -16.61 -20.01 -20.91
CA GLN A 342 -17.90 -20.15 -21.54
C GLN A 342 -18.84 -19.03 -21.05
N PRO A 343 -19.47 -18.28 -21.96
CA PRO A 343 -20.54 -17.38 -21.61
C PRO A 343 -21.76 -18.18 -21.19
N VAL A 344 -22.45 -17.76 -20.15
CA VAL A 344 -23.72 -18.38 -19.73
C VAL A 344 -24.80 -17.31 -19.60
N ARG A 345 -26.01 -17.65 -19.95
CA ARG A 345 -27.22 -16.89 -19.63
C ARG A 345 -28.13 -17.79 -18.83
N PHE A 346 -28.37 -17.45 -17.58
CA PHE A 346 -29.20 -18.25 -16.70
C PHE A 346 -30.67 -18.19 -17.08
N THR A 347 -31.26 -19.33 -17.46
CA THR A 347 -32.63 -19.41 -17.99
C THR A 347 -33.43 -20.60 -17.49
N ARG A 348 -32.82 -21.70 -17.01
CA ARG A 348 -33.50 -22.94 -16.63
C ARG A 348 -33.38 -23.28 -15.16
N GLU A 349 -32.18 -23.66 -14.71
CA GLU A 349 -31.95 -24.10 -13.33
C GLU A 349 -30.49 -23.95 -12.90
N ILE A 350 -30.29 -23.79 -11.60
CA ILE A 350 -29.00 -24.02 -10.95
C ILE A 350 -29.09 -25.35 -10.24
N ARG A 351 -28.10 -26.22 -10.46
CA ARG A 351 -28.01 -27.52 -9.83
C ARG A 351 -26.74 -27.67 -9.03
N VAL A 352 -26.89 -28.08 -7.80
CA VAL A 352 -25.79 -28.46 -6.90
C VAL A 352 -25.77 -29.98 -6.89
N ASP A 353 -24.72 -30.60 -7.45
CA ASP A 353 -24.61 -32.02 -7.65
C ASP A 353 -23.57 -32.63 -6.71
N HIS A 354 -24.01 -33.28 -5.63
CA HIS A 354 -23.17 -34.03 -4.68
C HIS A 354 -21.94 -33.26 -4.18
N VAL A 355 -22.15 -31.99 -3.83
CA VAL A 355 -21.08 -31.07 -3.44
C VAL A 355 -20.61 -31.35 -2.02
N SER A 356 -19.28 -31.47 -1.86
CA SER A 356 -18.61 -31.48 -0.56
C SER A 356 -17.62 -30.34 -0.48
N PHE A 357 -17.57 -29.68 0.69
CA PHE A 357 -16.70 -28.54 0.96
C PHE A 357 -16.26 -28.49 2.42
N ALA A 358 -14.99 -28.15 2.66
CA ALA A 358 -14.43 -27.91 3.98
C ALA A 358 -13.63 -26.60 4.01
N HIS A 359 -13.73 -25.85 5.10
CA HIS A 359 -12.78 -24.80 5.43
C HIS A 359 -11.59 -25.45 6.15
N ASP A 360 -10.41 -25.37 5.55
CA ASP A 360 -9.20 -26.07 5.99
C ASP A 360 -9.46 -27.57 6.20
N VAL A 361 -9.63 -28.03 7.43
CA VAL A 361 -9.83 -29.45 7.79
C VAL A 361 -11.28 -29.73 8.23
N ALA A 362 -12.04 -28.70 8.60
CA ALA A 362 -13.40 -28.86 9.12
C ALA A 362 -14.43 -29.00 7.97
N PRO A 363 -15.10 -30.16 7.80
CA PRO A 363 -16.15 -30.33 6.80
C PRO A 363 -17.34 -29.41 7.10
N VAL A 364 -17.86 -28.74 6.07
CA VAL A 364 -19.00 -27.81 6.17
C VAL A 364 -20.17 -28.31 5.37
N LEU A 365 -19.92 -28.88 4.20
CA LEU A 365 -20.93 -29.53 3.37
C LEU A 365 -20.47 -30.93 2.99
N SER A 366 -21.36 -31.90 3.04
CA SER A 366 -21.11 -33.32 2.74
C SER A 366 -22.21 -33.88 1.85
N ASP A 367 -21.86 -34.19 0.60
CA ASP A 367 -22.78 -34.77 -0.39
C ASP A 367 -24.04 -33.92 -0.59
N ALA A 368 -23.90 -32.62 -0.64
CA ALA A 368 -24.98 -31.65 -0.76
C ALA A 368 -25.57 -31.66 -2.18
N ALA A 369 -26.90 -31.86 -2.29
CA ALA A 369 -27.59 -31.84 -3.57
C ALA A 369 -28.87 -31.01 -3.50
N MET A 370 -29.06 -30.08 -4.48
CA MET A 370 -30.25 -29.24 -4.59
C MET A 370 -30.46 -28.72 -6.02
N VAL A 371 -31.69 -28.32 -6.33
CA VAL A 371 -32.06 -27.71 -7.62
C VAL A 371 -32.82 -26.41 -7.37
N ILE A 372 -32.43 -25.34 -8.08
CA ILE A 372 -33.06 -24.01 -8.04
C ILE A 372 -33.60 -23.72 -9.45
N PRO A 373 -34.89 -23.89 -9.72
CA PRO A 373 -35.48 -23.53 -11.00
C PRO A 373 -35.46 -22.03 -11.26
N ALA A 374 -35.26 -21.63 -12.51
CA ALA A 374 -35.31 -20.20 -12.88
C ALA A 374 -36.73 -19.63 -12.59
N GLY A 375 -36.76 -18.37 -12.12
CA GLY A 375 -37.99 -17.66 -11.75
C GLY A 375 -38.64 -18.13 -10.45
N SER A 376 -38.08 -19.14 -9.74
CA SER A 376 -38.60 -19.63 -8.46
C SER A 376 -38.05 -18.81 -7.28
N LEU A 377 -38.80 -18.88 -6.17
CA LEU A 377 -38.32 -18.48 -4.84
C LEU A 377 -37.90 -19.75 -4.08
N THR A 378 -36.60 -19.92 -3.92
CA THR A 378 -36.01 -21.02 -3.15
C THR A 378 -35.51 -20.48 -1.81
N VAL A 379 -35.95 -21.09 -0.71
CA VAL A 379 -35.52 -20.72 0.65
C VAL A 379 -34.62 -21.82 1.21
N ILE A 380 -33.51 -21.39 1.85
CA ILE A 380 -32.55 -22.25 2.53
C ILE A 380 -32.67 -21.98 4.04
N THR A 381 -33.03 -23.00 4.80
CA THR A 381 -33.19 -22.94 6.26
C THR A 381 -32.16 -23.82 6.97
N GLY A 382 -32.02 -23.69 8.28
CA GLY A 382 -31.15 -24.54 9.11
C GLY A 382 -30.53 -23.78 10.28
N PRO A 383 -29.90 -24.47 11.24
CA PRO A 383 -29.27 -23.84 12.38
C PRO A 383 -28.07 -22.98 11.96
N SER A 384 -27.65 -22.05 12.84
CA SER A 384 -26.43 -21.26 12.62
C SER A 384 -25.23 -22.18 12.52
N GLY A 385 -24.34 -21.91 11.56
CA GLY A 385 -23.14 -22.72 11.33
C GLY A 385 -23.38 -24.00 10.49
N SER A 386 -24.60 -24.28 10.03
CA SER A 386 -24.88 -25.50 9.22
C SER A 386 -24.33 -25.47 7.80
N GLY A 387 -23.74 -24.35 7.34
CA GLY A 387 -23.15 -24.24 5.99
C GLY A 387 -23.99 -23.48 4.96
N LYS A 388 -25.09 -22.81 5.35
CA LYS A 388 -25.99 -22.07 4.43
C LYS A 388 -25.26 -21.00 3.61
N THR A 389 -24.52 -20.10 4.27
CA THR A 389 -23.73 -19.05 3.59
C THR A 389 -22.65 -19.67 2.69
N THR A 390 -22.00 -20.75 3.14
CA THR A 390 -21.02 -21.49 2.33
C THR A 390 -21.66 -22.07 1.07
N LEU A 391 -22.87 -22.61 1.18
CA LEU A 391 -23.62 -23.12 0.03
C LEU A 391 -23.94 -22.01 -0.96
N VAL A 392 -24.37 -20.85 -0.48
CA VAL A 392 -24.60 -19.67 -1.32
C VAL A 392 -23.32 -19.17 -1.97
N ASP A 393 -22.21 -19.11 -1.24
CA ASP A 393 -20.90 -18.72 -1.78
C ASP A 393 -20.41 -19.67 -2.89
N LEU A 394 -20.75 -20.96 -2.81
CA LEU A 394 -20.50 -21.94 -3.87
C LEU A 394 -21.39 -21.69 -5.10
N ILE A 395 -22.67 -21.38 -4.91
CA ILE A 395 -23.61 -21.05 -5.99
C ILE A 395 -23.21 -19.76 -6.71
N VAL A 396 -22.79 -18.73 -5.96
CA VAL A 396 -22.32 -17.45 -6.52
C VAL A 396 -20.92 -17.60 -7.17
N GLY A 397 -20.21 -18.69 -6.87
CA GLY A 397 -18.87 -18.96 -7.40
C GLY A 397 -17.76 -18.17 -6.69
N LEU A 398 -17.97 -17.77 -5.42
CA LEU A 398 -16.92 -17.22 -4.55
C LEU A 398 -16.03 -18.32 -3.96
N LEU A 399 -16.58 -19.52 -3.79
CA LEU A 399 -15.89 -20.72 -3.36
C LEU A 399 -15.98 -21.80 -4.44
N GLN A 400 -15.05 -22.75 -4.42
CA GLN A 400 -15.05 -23.92 -5.31
C GLN A 400 -15.24 -25.19 -4.49
N PRO A 401 -16.10 -26.13 -4.90
CA PRO A 401 -16.28 -27.39 -4.20
C PRO A 401 -15.02 -28.26 -4.30
N GLN A 402 -14.78 -29.07 -3.26
CA GLN A 402 -13.69 -30.07 -3.23
C GLN A 402 -14.09 -31.36 -3.91
N ALA A 403 -15.39 -31.72 -3.88
CA ALA A 403 -15.99 -32.82 -4.60
C ALA A 403 -17.39 -32.43 -5.09
N GLY A 404 -17.86 -33.06 -6.14
CA GLY A 404 -19.09 -32.65 -6.81
C GLY A 404 -18.94 -31.39 -7.63
N GLU A 405 -20.05 -30.83 -8.10
CA GLU A 405 -20.01 -29.57 -8.88
C GLU A 405 -21.33 -28.79 -8.79
N VAL A 406 -21.21 -27.47 -9.03
CA VAL A 406 -22.37 -26.59 -9.24
C VAL A 406 -22.50 -26.35 -10.73
N ARG A 407 -23.71 -26.52 -11.27
CA ARG A 407 -24.02 -26.30 -12.69
C ARG A 407 -25.07 -25.21 -12.86
N VAL A 408 -24.92 -24.42 -13.90
CA VAL A 408 -25.90 -23.42 -14.34
C VAL A 408 -26.38 -23.83 -15.74
N ASP A 409 -27.65 -24.11 -15.88
CA ASP A 409 -28.26 -24.61 -17.12
C ASP A 409 -27.53 -25.83 -17.73
N GLY A 410 -26.94 -26.67 -16.87
CA GLY A 410 -26.19 -27.88 -17.25
C GLY A 410 -24.69 -27.65 -17.46
N VAL A 411 -24.22 -26.41 -17.51
CA VAL A 411 -22.79 -26.07 -17.64
C VAL A 411 -22.15 -26.01 -16.25
N PRO A 412 -21.05 -26.73 -16.00
CA PRO A 412 -20.31 -26.62 -14.73
C PRO A 412 -19.82 -25.20 -14.48
N LEU A 413 -20.01 -24.68 -13.26
CA LEU A 413 -19.67 -23.32 -12.91
C LEU A 413 -18.15 -23.02 -13.09
N ARG A 414 -17.29 -24.02 -12.94
CA ARG A 414 -15.85 -23.92 -13.20
C ARG A 414 -15.51 -23.63 -14.67
N GLU A 415 -16.41 -23.97 -15.63
CA GLU A 415 -16.21 -23.73 -17.06
C GLU A 415 -16.78 -22.38 -17.52
N ILE A 416 -17.61 -21.76 -16.67
CA ILE A 416 -18.24 -20.47 -16.94
C ILE A 416 -17.26 -19.34 -16.59
N ALA A 417 -17.24 -18.27 -17.40
CA ALA A 417 -16.52 -17.05 -17.07
C ALA A 417 -17.11 -16.42 -15.78
N ALA A 418 -16.35 -16.43 -14.69
CA ALA A 418 -16.83 -16.01 -13.37
C ALA A 418 -17.43 -14.59 -13.37
N ARG A 419 -16.87 -13.68 -14.19
CA ARG A 419 -17.39 -12.33 -14.36
C ARG A 419 -18.79 -12.34 -15.00
N ASP A 420 -18.99 -13.13 -16.05
CA ASP A 420 -20.26 -13.18 -16.78
C ASP A 420 -21.37 -13.79 -15.91
N TRP A 421 -21.03 -14.76 -15.08
CA TRP A 421 -21.94 -15.31 -14.08
C TRP A 421 -22.32 -14.27 -13.04
N ARG A 422 -21.33 -13.63 -12.40
CA ARG A 422 -21.57 -12.66 -11.31
C ARG A 422 -22.25 -11.37 -11.77
N THR A 423 -22.16 -10.99 -13.04
CA THR A 423 -22.92 -9.84 -13.55
C THR A 423 -24.43 -10.09 -13.61
N GLN A 424 -24.85 -11.35 -13.59
CA GLN A 424 -26.27 -11.76 -13.55
C GLN A 424 -26.80 -11.92 -12.12
N ILE A 425 -25.97 -11.70 -11.09
CA ILE A 425 -26.32 -11.90 -9.68
C ILE A 425 -26.49 -10.57 -8.98
N GLY A 426 -27.63 -10.37 -8.33
CA GLY A 426 -27.82 -9.38 -7.28
C GLY A 426 -27.58 -10.04 -5.91
N TYR A 427 -26.79 -9.44 -5.04
CA TYR A 427 -26.48 -10.00 -3.73
C TYR A 427 -26.79 -9.00 -2.62
N VAL A 428 -27.62 -9.42 -1.67
CA VAL A 428 -27.95 -8.65 -0.46
C VAL A 428 -27.35 -9.39 0.74
N PRO A 429 -26.27 -8.87 1.33
CA PRO A 429 -25.60 -9.51 2.48
C PRO A 429 -26.39 -9.35 3.77
N GLN A 430 -26.09 -10.18 4.76
CA GLN A 430 -26.62 -10.12 6.12
C GLN A 430 -26.37 -8.75 6.78
N GLU A 431 -25.13 -8.25 6.71
CA GLU A 431 -24.80 -6.90 7.15
C GLU A 431 -24.83 -5.93 5.97
N THR A 432 -25.80 -5.03 5.97
CA THR A 432 -25.95 -4.02 4.92
C THR A 432 -24.92 -2.91 5.08
N LEU A 433 -23.82 -2.98 4.34
CA LEU A 433 -22.81 -1.93 4.29
C LEU A 433 -23.28 -0.78 3.39
N MET A 434 -23.35 0.44 3.96
CA MET A 434 -23.58 1.68 3.22
C MET A 434 -22.29 2.49 3.14
N LEU A 435 -21.98 2.99 1.94
CA LEU A 435 -20.87 3.91 1.72
C LEU A 435 -21.27 5.32 2.18
N HIS A 436 -20.30 6.10 2.66
CA HIS A 436 -20.52 7.52 2.98
C HIS A 436 -20.66 8.35 1.69
N GLN A 437 -21.73 8.10 0.96
CA GLN A 437 -22.05 8.68 -0.35
C GLN A 437 -23.55 8.93 -0.45
N SER A 438 -24.03 9.48 -1.59
CA SER A 438 -25.45 9.68 -1.83
C SER A 438 -26.21 8.35 -1.96
N VAL A 439 -27.54 8.41 -1.88
CA VAL A 439 -28.42 7.27 -2.14
C VAL A 439 -28.14 6.69 -3.54
N ALA A 440 -28.10 7.55 -4.57
CA ALA A 440 -27.83 7.13 -5.95
C ALA A 440 -26.47 6.41 -6.07
N GLN A 441 -25.42 6.97 -5.48
CA GLN A 441 -24.08 6.36 -5.49
C GLN A 441 -24.02 5.05 -4.69
N ASN A 442 -24.82 4.91 -3.63
CA ASN A 442 -24.95 3.66 -2.90
C ASN A 442 -25.67 2.58 -3.71
N VAL A 443 -26.69 2.93 -4.48
CA VAL A 443 -27.42 1.99 -5.35
C VAL A 443 -26.55 1.56 -6.53
N THR A 444 -25.83 2.48 -7.18
CA THR A 444 -25.00 2.19 -8.35
C THR A 444 -23.61 1.65 -8.00
N LEU A 445 -23.18 1.72 -6.72
CA LEU A 445 -21.78 1.53 -6.29
C LEU A 445 -20.79 2.45 -7.03
N GLY A 446 -21.24 3.64 -7.43
CA GLY A 446 -20.44 4.61 -8.16
C GLY A 446 -20.24 4.29 -9.64
N ASP A 447 -21.01 3.35 -10.21
CA ASP A 447 -20.95 3.04 -11.64
C ASP A 447 -21.62 4.14 -12.46
N PRO A 448 -20.84 4.91 -13.26
CA PRO A 448 -21.38 6.02 -14.05
C PRO A 448 -22.18 5.55 -15.27
N SER A 449 -22.12 4.27 -15.62
CA SER A 449 -22.85 3.70 -16.76
C SER A 449 -24.32 3.42 -16.46
N VAL A 450 -24.72 3.44 -15.17
CA VAL A 450 -26.10 3.22 -14.73
C VAL A 450 -26.89 4.52 -14.81
N PRO A 451 -27.94 4.58 -15.69
CA PRO A 451 -28.76 5.77 -15.80
C PRO A 451 -29.58 6.04 -14.53
N LEU A 452 -29.84 7.31 -14.23
CA LEU A 452 -30.66 7.69 -13.07
C LEU A 452 -32.09 7.11 -13.14
N ALA A 453 -32.61 6.87 -14.34
CA ALA A 453 -33.90 6.21 -14.55
C ALA A 453 -33.89 4.78 -13.99
N ASP A 454 -32.82 4.01 -14.20
CA ASP A 454 -32.67 2.65 -13.65
C ASP A 454 -32.51 2.69 -12.12
N VAL A 455 -31.88 3.72 -11.56
CA VAL A 455 -31.83 3.94 -10.10
C VAL A 455 -33.24 4.12 -9.54
N HIS A 456 -34.07 4.97 -10.15
CA HIS A 456 -35.46 5.16 -9.73
C HIS A 456 -36.30 3.91 -9.89
N GLU A 457 -36.10 3.14 -10.97
CA GLU A 457 -36.77 1.85 -11.18
C GLU A 457 -36.38 0.85 -10.06
N ALA A 458 -35.09 0.74 -9.74
CA ALA A 458 -34.59 -0.14 -8.69
C ALA A 458 -35.09 0.27 -7.28
N LEU A 459 -35.12 1.58 -6.99
CA LEU A 459 -35.69 2.09 -5.74
C LEU A 459 -37.19 1.77 -5.62
N ARG A 460 -37.93 1.86 -6.73
CA ARG A 460 -39.35 1.49 -6.76
C ARG A 460 -39.54 -0.01 -6.57
N ALA A 461 -38.76 -0.81 -7.29
CA ALA A 461 -38.79 -2.27 -7.16
C ALA A 461 -38.38 -2.76 -5.76
N ALA A 462 -37.56 -2.00 -5.03
CA ALA A 462 -37.17 -2.29 -3.65
C ALA A 462 -38.10 -1.69 -2.58
N GLY A 463 -39.19 -1.01 -2.96
CA GLY A 463 -40.08 -0.33 -2.03
C GLY A 463 -39.41 0.85 -1.30
N ALA A 464 -38.40 1.48 -1.91
CA ALA A 464 -37.60 2.53 -1.30
C ALA A 464 -37.99 3.96 -1.76
N SER A 465 -38.81 4.10 -2.79
CA SER A 465 -39.11 5.39 -3.42
C SER A 465 -39.71 6.41 -2.47
N GLU A 466 -40.63 6.01 -1.62
CA GLU A 466 -41.36 6.90 -0.72
C GLU A 466 -40.42 7.54 0.31
N PHE A 467 -39.64 6.73 1.04
CA PHE A 467 -38.75 7.28 2.05
C PHE A 467 -37.60 8.07 1.42
N VAL A 468 -37.11 7.69 0.24
CA VAL A 468 -36.05 8.42 -0.47
C VAL A 468 -36.57 9.79 -0.93
N ALA A 469 -37.81 9.87 -1.44
CA ALA A 469 -38.43 11.13 -1.79
C ALA A 469 -38.63 12.08 -0.58
N ALA A 470 -38.79 11.51 0.62
CA ALA A 470 -38.91 12.28 1.87
C ALA A 470 -37.55 12.76 2.43
N LEU A 471 -36.42 12.32 1.87
CA LEU A 471 -35.10 12.83 2.26
C LEU A 471 -34.88 14.26 1.73
N PRO A 472 -34.07 15.10 2.42
CA PRO A 472 -33.87 16.51 2.07
C PRO A 472 -33.44 16.75 0.61
N GLU A 473 -32.58 15.89 0.06
CA GLU A 473 -32.04 15.99 -1.31
C GLU A 473 -32.43 14.77 -2.16
N GLY A 474 -33.45 14.00 -1.73
CA GLY A 474 -33.93 12.83 -2.45
C GLY A 474 -32.79 11.81 -2.67
N VAL A 475 -32.55 11.40 -3.92
CA VAL A 475 -31.52 10.43 -4.30
C VAL A 475 -30.07 10.94 -4.11
N ASP A 476 -29.88 12.26 -4.02
CA ASP A 476 -28.57 12.88 -3.81
C ASP A 476 -28.22 13.02 -2.33
N THR A 477 -29.14 12.70 -1.42
CA THR A 477 -28.91 12.77 0.03
C THR A 477 -27.80 11.83 0.45
N ILE A 478 -26.78 12.35 1.17
CA ILE A 478 -25.68 11.57 1.74
C ILE A 478 -26.19 10.79 2.95
N VAL A 479 -26.10 9.46 2.90
CA VAL A 479 -26.64 8.55 3.91
C VAL A 479 -25.82 8.48 5.22
N GLY A 480 -24.68 9.16 5.27
CA GLY A 480 -23.80 9.16 6.43
C GLY A 480 -22.87 7.94 6.50
N GLU A 481 -22.00 7.96 7.50
CA GLU A 481 -21.06 6.86 7.71
C GLU A 481 -21.83 5.58 8.07
N ARG A 482 -21.59 4.48 7.34
CA ARG A 482 -22.31 3.19 7.46
C ARG A 482 -23.84 3.32 7.43
N GLY A 483 -24.38 4.39 6.85
CA GLY A 483 -25.82 4.60 6.79
C GLY A 483 -26.49 4.93 8.13
N LEU A 484 -25.75 5.54 9.06
CA LEU A 484 -26.28 5.88 10.41
C LEU A 484 -27.51 6.80 10.41
N ARG A 485 -27.75 7.52 9.30
CA ARG A 485 -28.92 8.40 9.12
C ARG A 485 -30.19 7.66 8.70
N LEU A 486 -30.09 6.35 8.43
CA LEU A 486 -31.16 5.51 7.95
C LEU A 486 -31.57 4.47 8.99
N SER A 487 -32.86 4.12 9.04
CA SER A 487 -33.34 2.97 9.82
C SER A 487 -32.80 1.63 9.24
N GLY A 488 -32.89 0.56 10.01
CA GLY A 488 -32.51 -0.79 9.56
C GLY A 488 -33.21 -1.20 8.26
N GLY A 489 -34.54 -1.02 8.23
CA GLY A 489 -35.35 -1.33 7.06
C GLY A 489 -35.04 -0.47 5.84
N GLN A 490 -34.77 0.84 6.04
CA GLN A 490 -34.34 1.74 4.97
C GLN A 490 -33.01 1.31 4.35
N ARG A 491 -32.01 0.97 5.19
CA ARG A 491 -30.72 0.42 4.70
C ARG A 491 -30.92 -0.84 3.89
N GLN A 492 -31.81 -1.72 4.34
CA GLN A 492 -32.10 -2.97 3.68
C GLN A 492 -32.77 -2.78 2.31
N ARG A 493 -33.75 -1.87 2.21
CA ARG A 493 -34.37 -1.52 0.92
C ARG A 493 -33.37 -0.90 -0.04
N LEU A 494 -32.44 -0.08 0.43
CA LEU A 494 -31.34 0.42 -0.41
C LEU A 494 -30.38 -0.68 -0.85
N ALA A 495 -30.07 -1.65 0.01
CA ALA A 495 -29.27 -2.81 -0.38
C ALA A 495 -29.98 -3.68 -1.42
N LEU A 496 -31.30 -3.83 -1.30
CA LEU A 496 -32.13 -4.50 -2.29
C LEU A 496 -32.15 -3.71 -3.62
N ALA A 497 -32.33 -2.39 -3.59
CA ALA A 497 -32.24 -1.54 -4.78
C ALA A 497 -30.87 -1.66 -5.47
N ARG A 498 -29.77 -1.67 -4.70
CA ARG A 498 -28.40 -1.92 -5.19
C ARG A 498 -28.29 -3.27 -5.92
N ALA A 499 -28.89 -4.31 -5.36
CA ALA A 499 -28.88 -5.64 -5.97
C ALA A 499 -29.71 -5.70 -7.26
N LEU A 500 -30.79 -4.93 -7.35
CA LEU A 500 -31.74 -4.94 -8.48
C LEU A 500 -31.37 -3.99 -9.63
N VAL A 501 -30.55 -2.96 -9.38
CA VAL A 501 -30.30 -1.87 -10.37
C VAL A 501 -29.72 -2.37 -11.70
N ARG A 502 -29.01 -3.51 -11.69
CA ARG A 502 -28.47 -4.16 -12.90
C ARG A 502 -29.39 -5.21 -13.49
N LYS A 503 -30.64 -5.32 -13.05
CA LYS A 503 -31.64 -6.27 -13.54
C LYS A 503 -31.12 -7.72 -13.53
N PRO A 504 -30.72 -8.26 -12.35
CA PRO A 504 -30.11 -9.57 -12.25
C PRO A 504 -31.09 -10.69 -12.60
N ALA A 505 -30.55 -11.82 -13.11
CA ALA A 505 -31.33 -13.05 -13.33
C ALA A 505 -31.48 -13.86 -12.02
N LEU A 506 -30.51 -13.72 -11.09
CA LEU A 506 -30.51 -14.37 -9.79
C LEU A 506 -30.35 -13.29 -8.69
N LEU A 507 -31.27 -13.27 -7.72
CA LEU A 507 -31.16 -12.43 -6.52
C LEU A 507 -30.93 -13.32 -5.31
N VAL A 508 -29.83 -13.09 -4.62
CA VAL A 508 -29.43 -13.80 -3.40
C VAL A 508 -29.65 -12.90 -2.20
N LEU A 509 -30.32 -13.42 -1.19
CA LEU A 509 -30.64 -12.74 0.06
C LEU A 509 -30.04 -13.55 1.23
N ASP A 510 -28.93 -13.08 1.80
CA ASP A 510 -28.27 -13.74 2.91
C ASP A 510 -28.77 -13.16 4.25
N GLU A 511 -29.71 -13.85 4.91
CA GLU A 511 -30.37 -13.44 6.17
C GLU A 511 -30.92 -12.01 6.14
N ALA A 512 -31.27 -11.52 4.97
CA ALA A 512 -31.59 -10.13 4.71
C ALA A 512 -32.83 -9.60 5.44
N THR A 513 -33.70 -10.45 6.01
CA THR A 513 -34.93 -10.03 6.71
C THR A 513 -34.87 -10.23 8.24
N THR A 514 -33.83 -10.87 8.77
CA THR A 514 -33.78 -11.37 10.16
C THR A 514 -33.77 -10.26 11.23
N ALA A 515 -33.31 -9.06 10.90
CA ALA A 515 -33.18 -7.93 11.85
C ALA A 515 -34.28 -6.88 11.69
N LEU A 516 -35.38 -7.20 10.98
CA LEU A 516 -36.45 -6.26 10.68
C LEU A 516 -37.64 -6.46 11.64
N ASP A 517 -38.37 -5.37 11.86
CA ASP A 517 -39.68 -5.47 12.51
C ASP A 517 -40.70 -6.18 11.60
N PRO A 518 -41.74 -6.82 12.17
CA PRO A 518 -42.68 -7.64 11.40
C PRO A 518 -43.46 -6.90 10.30
N ALA A 519 -43.61 -5.57 10.41
CA ALA A 519 -44.29 -4.77 9.40
C ALA A 519 -43.38 -4.56 8.19
N THR A 520 -42.15 -4.13 8.42
CA THR A 520 -41.10 -3.96 7.39
C THR A 520 -40.77 -5.31 6.72
N GLU A 521 -40.68 -6.40 7.47
CA GLU A 521 -40.48 -7.74 6.89
C GLU A 521 -41.58 -8.11 5.90
N ARG A 522 -42.86 -7.92 6.27
CA ARG A 522 -44.01 -8.20 5.39
C ARG A 522 -43.96 -7.38 4.09
N GLU A 523 -43.61 -6.10 4.16
CA GLU A 523 -43.49 -5.24 2.99
C GLU A 523 -42.35 -5.69 2.06
N ILE A 524 -41.20 -6.08 2.60
CA ILE A 524 -40.08 -6.63 1.81
C ILE A 524 -40.48 -7.97 1.21
N CYS A 525 -41.15 -8.86 1.96
CA CYS A 525 -41.66 -10.12 1.45
C CYS A 525 -42.67 -9.93 0.30
N ALA A 526 -43.56 -8.92 0.40
CA ALA A 526 -44.49 -8.57 -0.68
C ALA A 526 -43.73 -8.08 -1.93
N THR A 527 -42.68 -7.23 -1.73
CA THR A 527 -41.80 -6.78 -2.81
C THR A 527 -41.09 -7.97 -3.49
N LEU A 528 -40.49 -8.86 -2.73
CA LEU A 528 -39.82 -10.07 -3.28
C LEU A 528 -40.76 -10.98 -4.01
N ARG A 529 -42.01 -11.11 -3.50
CA ARG A 529 -43.06 -11.89 -4.15
C ARG A 529 -43.47 -11.31 -5.52
N ALA A 530 -43.50 -10.00 -5.64
CA ALA A 530 -43.78 -9.30 -6.90
C ALA A 530 -42.68 -9.51 -7.96
N LEU A 531 -41.43 -9.75 -7.55
CA LEU A 531 -40.30 -10.06 -8.43
C LEU A 531 -40.28 -11.50 -8.92
N ARG A 532 -41.09 -12.41 -8.33
CA ARG A 532 -41.17 -13.83 -8.70
C ARG A 532 -41.58 -13.97 -10.17
N GLY A 533 -40.97 -14.94 -10.86
CA GLY A 533 -41.16 -15.15 -12.30
C GLY A 533 -40.26 -14.27 -13.19
N ALA A 534 -39.98 -13.05 -12.78
CA ALA A 534 -39.04 -12.16 -13.49
C ALA A 534 -37.58 -12.36 -13.06
N VAL A 535 -37.36 -12.67 -11.78
CA VAL A 535 -36.04 -12.91 -11.18
C VAL A 535 -36.09 -14.21 -10.37
N THR A 536 -35.03 -15.00 -10.41
CA THR A 536 -34.86 -16.14 -9.53
C THR A 536 -34.38 -15.67 -8.16
N LEU A 537 -35.02 -16.15 -7.10
CA LEU A 537 -34.75 -15.72 -5.73
C LEU A 537 -34.20 -16.90 -4.91
N VAL A 538 -33.06 -16.67 -4.25
CA VAL A 538 -32.48 -17.59 -3.27
C VAL A 538 -32.33 -16.82 -1.95
N ALA A 539 -33.04 -17.27 -0.92
CA ALA A 539 -33.02 -16.61 0.37
C ALA A 539 -32.57 -17.56 1.49
N ILE A 540 -31.61 -17.12 2.29
CA ILE A 540 -31.31 -17.76 3.58
C ILE A 540 -32.18 -17.08 4.64
N CYS A 541 -32.97 -17.86 5.38
CA CYS A 541 -33.69 -17.36 6.54
C CYS A 541 -33.86 -18.45 7.59
N HIS A 542 -34.02 -18.04 8.86
CA HIS A 542 -34.26 -18.96 9.97
C HIS A 542 -35.76 -19.13 10.25
N HIS A 543 -36.50 -18.06 10.10
CA HIS A 543 -37.95 -17.98 10.37
C HIS A 543 -38.55 -16.91 9.47
N GLY A 544 -39.87 -16.82 9.37
CA GLY A 544 -40.56 -15.67 8.80
C GLY A 544 -41.40 -15.99 7.55
N HIS A 545 -42.05 -14.95 7.07
CA HIS A 545 -43.03 -15.02 5.97
C HIS A 545 -42.48 -15.51 4.62
N LEU A 546 -41.15 -15.48 4.41
CA LEU A 546 -40.52 -15.96 3.18
C LEU A 546 -40.67 -17.48 3.02
N ILE A 547 -40.64 -18.24 4.12
CA ILE A 547 -40.81 -19.71 4.09
C ILE A 547 -42.22 -20.07 3.60
N ASP A 548 -43.24 -19.29 4.04
CA ASP A 548 -44.63 -19.57 3.71
C ASP A 548 -44.94 -19.36 2.23
N VAL A 549 -44.24 -18.46 1.57
CA VAL A 549 -44.45 -18.06 0.17
C VAL A 549 -43.45 -18.70 -0.80
N ALA A 550 -42.49 -19.49 -0.30
CA ALA A 550 -41.47 -20.13 -1.09
C ALA A 550 -42.03 -21.27 -1.97
N ASP A 551 -41.49 -21.43 -3.18
CA ASP A 551 -41.75 -22.56 -4.07
C ASP A 551 -41.00 -23.80 -3.61
N LEU A 552 -39.77 -23.62 -3.14
CA LEU A 552 -38.90 -24.68 -2.63
C LEU A 552 -38.31 -24.26 -1.30
N VAL A 553 -38.33 -25.18 -0.34
CA VAL A 553 -37.65 -24.98 0.95
C VAL A 553 -36.68 -26.13 1.16
N TYR A 554 -35.40 -25.79 1.27
CA TYR A 554 -34.35 -26.74 1.62
C TYR A 554 -33.90 -26.50 3.07
N HIS A 555 -33.70 -27.59 3.78
CA HIS A 555 -33.14 -27.57 5.14
C HIS A 555 -31.71 -28.09 5.12
N VAL A 556 -30.78 -27.28 5.64
CA VAL A 556 -29.37 -27.64 5.79
C VAL A 556 -29.11 -27.96 7.25
N ASP A 557 -28.72 -29.21 7.49
CA ASP A 557 -28.35 -29.66 8.84
C ASP A 557 -27.14 -30.60 8.75
N ASP A 558 -26.17 -30.40 9.64
CA ASP A 558 -24.88 -31.12 9.68
C ASP A 558 -24.25 -31.32 8.27
N GLY A 559 -24.25 -30.24 7.49
CA GLY A 559 -23.67 -30.20 6.15
C GLY A 559 -24.44 -30.96 5.06
N ARG A 560 -25.59 -31.50 5.35
CA ARG A 560 -26.48 -32.21 4.39
C ARG A 560 -27.67 -31.33 4.04
N ILE A 561 -28.20 -31.51 2.84
CA ILE A 561 -29.36 -30.77 2.34
C ILE A 561 -30.55 -31.75 2.17
N ALA A 562 -31.68 -31.37 2.76
CA ALA A 562 -32.96 -32.09 2.56
C ALA A 562 -34.02 -31.14 1.99
N LEU A 563 -34.80 -31.59 1.02
CA LEU A 563 -35.97 -30.87 0.53
C LEU A 563 -37.09 -30.99 1.58
N ALA A 564 -37.43 -29.89 2.23
CA ALA A 564 -38.48 -29.83 3.25
C ALA A 564 -39.87 -29.54 2.65
N ARG A 565 -39.93 -28.75 1.54
CA ARG A 565 -41.19 -28.40 0.85
C ARG A 565 -40.93 -28.15 -0.63
N GLY A 566 -41.81 -28.69 -1.53
CA GLY A 566 -41.78 -28.40 -2.97
C GLY A 566 -42.48 -29.44 -3.78
N ALA A 567 -42.85 -29.12 -5.02
CA ALA A 567 -43.56 -30.02 -5.97
C ALA A 567 -42.82 -31.34 -6.27
N LEU A 568 -41.53 -31.43 -5.99
CA LEU A 568 -40.73 -32.66 -6.08
C LEU A 568 -40.97 -33.62 -4.89
N ALA A 569 -41.36 -33.11 -3.72
CA ALA A 569 -41.72 -33.91 -2.55
C ALA A 569 -43.07 -34.61 -2.76
N GLU A 570 -44.05 -33.91 -3.31
CA GLU A 570 -45.39 -34.49 -3.62
C GLU A 570 -45.32 -35.65 -4.62
N ARG A 571 -44.40 -35.61 -5.61
CA ARG A 571 -44.21 -36.72 -6.56
C ARG A 571 -43.54 -37.95 -5.94
N ARG A 572 -42.75 -37.81 -4.87
CA ARG A 572 -42.15 -38.97 -4.18
C ARG A 572 -43.13 -39.66 -3.24
N ASP A 573 -44.04 -38.93 -2.63
CA ASP A 573 -45.06 -39.51 -1.77
C ASP A 573 -46.15 -40.19 -2.56
N VAL A 574 -46.52 -39.67 -3.75
CA VAL A 574 -47.46 -40.35 -4.70
C VAL A 574 -46.84 -41.60 -5.34
N ALA A 575 -45.48 -41.68 -5.43
CA ALA A 575 -44.80 -42.88 -5.93
C ALA A 575 -44.53 -43.95 -4.86
N ARG A 576 -44.83 -43.65 -3.57
CA ARG A 576 -44.71 -44.59 -2.45
C ARG A 576 -46.06 -45.01 -1.85
N GLY A 577 -47.19 -44.48 -2.29
CA GLY A 577 -48.55 -44.97 -2.04
C GLY A 577 -49.04 -45.80 -3.22
#